data_2883c2be6b63d65100d543efaa1f3d9f
#
_entry.id   2883c2be6b63d65100d543efaa1f3d9f
#
_cell.length_a   1.000
_cell.length_b   1.000
_cell.length_c   1.000
_cell.angle_alpha   90.00
_cell.angle_beta   90.00
_cell.angle_gamma   90.00
#
_symmetry.space_group_name_H-M   'P 1'
#
loop_
_entity.id
_entity.type
_entity.pdbx_description
1 polymer ?
#
loop_
_entity_poly.entity_id
_entity_poly.type
_entity_poly.pdbx_seq_one_letter_code
_entity_poly.pdbx_strand_id
1 'polypeptide(L)'
;MIKNLTYFASIFVLFLSVILQPAFAQAKVDIHSVLDRLDESLSHKQEYEQKKIEVLRNLRNLAATTTDDEILFHTEAKIYHEYSNYRYDSAAYYAQRCLATAEKMRSPQNIAEAKCFIAFTQVAAGISLEAVNTLRTVNTKDLSHNALCDYYSTYFKLWLNETNRVNNTEFQAIYYQRANQYLDSLCSIVKPSAPEYWDF
;
A
#
# COMPACT_ATOMS: atom_id res chain seq x y z
N MET A 1 -61.77 21.76 -14.33
CA MET A 1 -60.73 20.89 -14.97
C MET A 1 -59.32 21.10 -14.40
N ILE A 2 -58.94 22.30 -13.99
CA ILE A 2 -57.58 22.61 -13.48
C ILE A 2 -57.26 22.03 -12.09
N LYS A 3 -58.26 21.92 -11.17
CA LYS A 3 -58.07 21.39 -9.82
C LYS A 3 -57.70 19.90 -9.79
N ASN A 4 -58.11 19.09 -10.74
CA ASN A 4 -57.79 17.66 -10.77
C ASN A 4 -56.39 17.41 -11.31
N LEU A 5 -55.84 18.32 -12.12
CA LEU A 5 -54.46 18.21 -12.65
C LEU A 5 -53.41 18.47 -11.57
N THR A 6 -53.68 19.41 -10.65
CA THR A 6 -52.78 19.69 -9.51
C THR A 6 -52.74 18.54 -8.48
N TYR A 7 -53.86 17.86 -8.25
CA TYR A 7 -53.89 16.68 -7.39
C TYR A 7 -53.10 15.49 -7.99
N PHE A 8 -53.23 15.27 -9.31
CA PHE A 8 -52.42 14.22 -9.98
C PHE A 8 -50.94 14.51 -9.96
N ALA A 9 -50.56 15.80 -10.18
CA ALA A 9 -49.15 16.20 -10.11
C ALA A 9 -48.55 16.03 -8.71
N SER A 10 -49.33 16.35 -7.63
CA SER A 10 -48.87 16.18 -6.25
C SER A 10 -48.70 14.71 -5.84
N ILE A 11 -49.63 13.86 -6.30
CA ILE A 11 -49.53 12.40 -6.04
C ILE A 11 -48.35 11.78 -6.80
N PHE A 12 -48.07 12.24 -8.03
CA PHE A 12 -46.96 11.78 -8.83
C PHE A 12 -45.60 12.18 -8.22
N VAL A 13 -45.47 13.40 -7.68
CA VAL A 13 -44.26 13.86 -6.97
C VAL A 13 -44.04 13.09 -5.68
N LEU A 14 -45.13 12.79 -4.94
CA LEU A 14 -45.06 11.94 -3.73
C LEU A 14 -44.65 10.49 -4.06
N PHE A 15 -45.11 9.94 -5.16
CA PHE A 15 -44.73 8.61 -5.63
C PHE A 15 -43.24 8.56 -6.09
N LEU A 16 -42.79 9.63 -6.77
CA LEU A 16 -41.38 9.73 -7.21
C LEU A 16 -40.41 9.86 -6.03
N SER A 17 -40.83 10.51 -4.93
CA SER A 17 -39.98 10.63 -3.72
C SER A 17 -39.80 9.33 -2.96
N VAL A 18 -40.73 8.38 -3.07
CA VAL A 18 -40.63 7.04 -2.45
C VAL A 18 -39.73 6.11 -3.27
N ILE A 19 -39.69 6.31 -4.62
CA ILE A 19 -38.83 5.47 -5.50
C ILE A 19 -37.37 5.94 -5.48
N LEU A 20 -37.10 7.20 -5.12
CA LEU A 20 -35.76 7.82 -5.07
C LEU A 20 -35.08 7.74 -3.68
N GLN A 21 -35.61 6.91 -2.78
CA GLN A 21 -34.77 6.56 -1.61
C GLN A 21 -33.66 5.63 -2.10
N PRO A 22 -32.38 6.10 -2.13
CA PRO A 22 -31.30 5.18 -2.35
C PRO A 22 -31.39 4.15 -1.24
N ALA A 23 -31.60 2.90 -1.62
CA ALA A 23 -31.45 1.77 -0.73
C ALA A 23 -29.96 1.69 -0.35
N PHE A 24 -29.51 2.54 0.55
CA PHE A 24 -28.33 2.28 1.38
C PHE A 24 -28.73 1.11 2.28
N ALA A 25 -28.81 -0.07 1.69
CA ALA A 25 -28.66 -1.30 2.42
C ALA A 25 -27.22 -1.29 2.94
N GLN A 26 -27.02 -0.60 4.07
CA GLN A 26 -25.86 -0.82 4.90
C GLN A 26 -25.89 -2.33 5.19
N ALA A 27 -25.05 -3.06 4.50
CA ALA A 27 -24.84 -4.46 4.78
C ALA A 27 -24.48 -4.52 6.27
N LYS A 28 -25.44 -4.97 7.10
CA LYS A 28 -25.24 -5.09 8.52
C LYS A 28 -24.16 -6.14 8.68
N VAL A 29 -22.91 -5.68 8.88
CA VAL A 29 -21.78 -6.59 9.09
C VAL A 29 -22.14 -7.40 10.33
N ASP A 30 -22.34 -8.68 10.14
CA ASP A 30 -22.56 -9.60 11.26
C ASP A 30 -21.21 -9.76 11.99
N ILE A 31 -21.12 -9.05 13.12
CA ILE A 31 -19.92 -9.05 13.95
C ILE A 31 -19.56 -10.47 14.40
N HIS A 32 -20.57 -11.33 14.66
CA HIS A 32 -20.29 -12.72 15.05
C HIS A 32 -19.61 -13.49 13.93
N SER A 33 -20.08 -13.37 12.68
CA SER A 33 -19.43 -14.04 11.56
C SER A 33 -18.01 -13.55 11.31
N VAL A 34 -17.72 -12.27 11.57
CA VAL A 34 -16.37 -11.72 11.47
C VAL A 34 -15.46 -12.24 12.60
N LEU A 35 -15.99 -12.34 13.83
CA LEU A 35 -15.26 -12.91 14.96
C LEU A 35 -14.98 -14.40 14.76
N ASP A 36 -15.95 -15.17 14.28
CA ASP A 36 -15.77 -16.60 13.99
C ASP A 36 -14.66 -16.82 12.93
N ARG A 37 -14.62 -15.98 11.88
CA ARG A 37 -13.54 -16.01 10.86
C ARG A 37 -12.19 -15.61 11.44
N LEU A 38 -12.17 -14.68 12.39
CA LEU A 38 -10.94 -14.30 13.09
C LEU A 38 -10.42 -15.46 13.95
N ASP A 39 -11.30 -16.10 14.71
CA ASP A 39 -10.94 -17.24 15.56
C ASP A 39 -10.47 -18.44 14.71
N GLU A 40 -11.10 -18.70 13.58
CA GLU A 40 -10.63 -19.70 12.60
C GLU A 40 -9.22 -19.34 12.09
N SER A 41 -8.99 -18.08 11.69
CA SER A 41 -7.68 -17.62 11.23
C SER A 41 -6.60 -17.74 12.31
N LEU A 42 -6.95 -17.43 13.56
CA LEU A 42 -6.05 -17.56 14.70
C LEU A 42 -5.72 -19.03 15.01
N SER A 43 -6.66 -19.96 14.82
CA SER A 43 -6.42 -21.39 15.00
C SER A 43 -5.39 -21.95 14.03
N HIS A 44 -5.26 -21.34 12.82
CA HIS A 44 -4.29 -21.71 11.78
C HIS A 44 -2.97 -20.90 11.88
N LYS A 45 -2.79 -20.04 12.87
CA LYS A 45 -1.62 -19.17 13.01
C LYS A 45 -0.30 -19.93 12.89
N GLN A 46 -0.17 -21.06 13.58
CA GLN A 46 1.07 -21.85 13.55
C GLN A 46 1.37 -22.42 12.16
N GLU A 47 0.36 -22.83 11.43
CA GLU A 47 0.51 -23.31 10.06
C GLU A 47 1.00 -22.19 9.12
N TYR A 48 0.43 -20.99 9.23
CA TYR A 48 0.88 -19.82 8.46
C TYR A 48 2.31 -19.43 8.81
N GLU A 49 2.69 -19.44 10.10
CA GLU A 49 4.06 -19.18 10.53
C GLU A 49 5.05 -20.19 9.98
N GLN A 50 4.72 -21.48 10.00
CA GLN A 50 5.58 -22.54 9.45
C GLN A 50 5.75 -22.41 7.93
N LYS A 51 4.67 -22.15 7.19
CA LYS A 51 4.75 -21.87 5.75
C LYS A 51 5.66 -20.68 5.45
N LYS A 52 5.54 -19.59 6.22
CA LYS A 52 6.38 -18.41 6.04
C LYS A 52 7.85 -18.69 6.33
N ILE A 53 8.14 -19.42 7.39
CA ILE A 53 9.52 -19.85 7.73
C ILE A 53 10.10 -20.69 6.60
N GLU A 54 9.33 -21.60 6.03
CA GLU A 54 9.77 -22.45 4.92
C GLU A 54 10.05 -21.64 3.65
N VAL A 55 9.15 -20.71 3.27
CA VAL A 55 9.36 -19.80 2.14
C VAL A 55 10.64 -19.00 2.32
N LEU A 56 10.84 -18.37 3.47
CA LEU A 56 12.05 -17.60 3.77
C LEU A 56 13.31 -18.45 3.75
N ARG A 57 13.26 -19.69 4.25
CA ARG A 57 14.39 -20.63 4.20
C ARG A 57 14.78 -20.94 2.75
N ASN A 58 13.79 -21.26 1.91
CA ASN A 58 14.02 -21.59 0.51
C ASN A 58 14.59 -20.39 -0.27
N LEU A 59 14.04 -19.18 -0.06
CA LEU A 59 14.56 -17.96 -0.68
C LEU A 59 16.00 -17.65 -0.23
N ARG A 60 16.33 -17.81 1.05
CA ARG A 60 17.70 -17.61 1.55
C ARG A 60 18.68 -18.60 0.96
N ASN A 61 18.28 -19.88 0.83
CA ASN A 61 19.10 -20.91 0.20
C ASN A 61 19.35 -20.55 -1.27
N LEU A 62 18.33 -20.10 -2.00
CA LEU A 62 18.47 -19.65 -3.39
C LEU A 62 19.43 -18.45 -3.47
N ALA A 63 19.26 -17.44 -2.62
CA ALA A 63 20.13 -16.27 -2.59
C ALA A 63 21.60 -16.62 -2.24
N ALA A 64 21.82 -17.67 -1.44
CA ALA A 64 23.16 -18.11 -1.07
C ALA A 64 23.87 -18.95 -2.14
N THR A 65 23.11 -19.58 -3.05
CA THR A 65 23.65 -20.53 -4.04
C THR A 65 23.68 -19.98 -5.46
N THR A 66 22.87 -18.95 -5.76
CA THR A 66 22.86 -18.35 -7.12
C THR A 66 24.12 -17.54 -7.38
N THR A 67 24.63 -17.65 -8.59
CA THR A 67 25.72 -16.81 -9.12
C THR A 67 25.23 -15.78 -10.12
N ASP A 68 23.95 -15.80 -10.45
CA ASP A 68 23.29 -14.86 -11.34
C ASP A 68 22.77 -13.67 -10.52
N ASP A 69 23.29 -12.48 -10.82
CA ASP A 69 22.97 -11.26 -10.07
C ASP A 69 21.50 -10.82 -10.28
N GLU A 70 20.88 -11.11 -11.44
CA GLU A 70 19.46 -10.80 -11.67
C GLU A 70 18.56 -11.71 -10.80
N ILE A 71 18.86 -13.01 -10.76
CA ILE A 71 18.16 -13.95 -9.89
C ILE A 71 18.37 -13.58 -8.41
N LEU A 72 19.60 -13.16 -8.08
CA LEU A 72 19.92 -12.72 -6.72
C LEU A 72 19.09 -11.50 -6.31
N PHE A 73 19.05 -10.46 -7.15
CA PHE A 73 18.26 -9.26 -6.90
C PHE A 73 16.78 -9.59 -6.65
N HIS A 74 16.16 -10.34 -7.55
CA HIS A 74 14.75 -10.71 -7.43
C HIS A 74 14.47 -11.60 -6.21
N THR A 75 15.44 -12.44 -5.83
CA THR A 75 15.30 -13.28 -4.63
C THR A 75 15.39 -12.43 -3.35
N GLU A 76 16.34 -11.50 -3.30
CA GLU A 76 16.50 -10.55 -2.18
C GLU A 76 15.28 -9.61 -2.06
N ALA A 77 14.74 -9.14 -3.19
CA ALA A 77 13.50 -8.36 -3.23
C ALA A 77 12.30 -9.15 -2.66
N LYS A 78 12.15 -10.43 -3.02
CA LYS A 78 11.12 -11.29 -2.44
C LYS A 78 11.29 -11.43 -0.92
N ILE A 79 12.52 -11.62 -0.43
CA ILE A 79 12.77 -11.70 1.01
C ILE A 79 12.45 -10.36 1.69
N TYR A 80 12.78 -9.23 1.07
CA TYR A 80 12.40 -7.91 1.54
C TYR A 80 10.87 -7.80 1.70
N HIS A 81 10.10 -8.15 0.67
CA HIS A 81 8.63 -8.10 0.72
C HIS A 81 8.06 -9.01 1.80
N GLU A 82 8.65 -10.20 2.00
CA GLU A 82 8.24 -11.11 3.09
C GLU A 82 8.41 -10.48 4.48
N TYR A 83 9.39 -9.56 4.67
CA TYR A 83 9.65 -8.91 5.95
C TYR A 83 9.00 -7.53 6.10
N SER A 84 8.72 -6.81 5.01
CA SER A 84 8.34 -5.41 5.01
C SER A 84 7.10 -5.08 5.87
N ASN A 85 6.21 -6.06 6.09
CA ASN A 85 4.97 -5.88 6.84
C ASN A 85 5.08 -6.18 8.34
N TYR A 86 6.20 -6.78 8.84
CA TYR A 86 6.26 -7.20 10.25
C TYR A 86 7.65 -7.22 10.89
N ARG A 87 8.74 -7.16 10.13
CA ARG A 87 10.13 -7.17 10.64
C ARG A 87 10.99 -6.17 9.90
N TYR A 88 10.82 -4.90 10.24
CA TYR A 88 11.45 -3.78 9.53
C TYR A 88 12.98 -3.84 9.52
N ASP A 89 13.64 -4.32 10.58
CA ASP A 89 15.10 -4.48 10.60
C ASP A 89 15.58 -5.48 9.55
N SER A 90 14.87 -6.61 9.42
CA SER A 90 15.18 -7.61 8.39
C SER A 90 14.87 -7.08 6.99
N ALA A 91 13.77 -6.34 6.83
CA ALA A 91 13.43 -5.68 5.57
C ALA A 91 14.49 -4.66 5.17
N ALA A 92 14.95 -3.80 6.10
CA ALA A 92 16.02 -2.83 5.86
C ALA A 92 17.33 -3.51 5.42
N TYR A 93 17.70 -4.62 6.08
CA TYR A 93 18.88 -5.40 5.67
C TYR A 93 18.77 -5.90 4.22
N TYR A 94 17.63 -6.48 3.83
CA TYR A 94 17.45 -6.96 2.46
C TYR A 94 17.28 -5.85 1.44
N ALA A 95 16.68 -4.71 1.80
CA ALA A 95 16.64 -3.52 0.95
C ALA A 95 18.05 -3.01 0.59
N GLN A 96 18.98 -2.99 1.56
CA GLN A 96 20.38 -2.63 1.31
C GLN A 96 21.09 -3.66 0.43
N ARG A 97 20.80 -4.93 0.60
CA ARG A 97 21.35 -5.99 -0.26
C ARG A 97 20.87 -5.85 -1.69
N CYS A 98 19.57 -5.59 -1.90
CA CYS A 98 19.02 -5.29 -3.22
C CYS A 98 19.78 -4.13 -3.89
N LEU A 99 20.05 -3.05 -3.14
CA LEU A 99 20.79 -1.91 -3.68
C LEU A 99 22.23 -2.33 -4.10
N ALA A 100 22.93 -3.04 -3.24
CA ALA A 100 24.28 -3.50 -3.54
C ALA A 100 24.33 -4.42 -4.79
N THR A 101 23.38 -5.35 -4.91
CA THR A 101 23.26 -6.23 -6.08
C THR A 101 22.91 -5.42 -7.34
N ALA A 102 21.98 -4.47 -7.26
CA ALA A 102 21.57 -3.61 -8.36
C ALA A 102 22.73 -2.70 -8.85
N GLU A 103 23.54 -2.17 -7.93
CA GLU A 103 24.72 -1.35 -8.25
C GLU A 103 25.80 -2.20 -8.94
N LYS A 104 26.03 -3.44 -8.48
CA LYS A 104 26.93 -4.40 -9.12
C LYS A 104 26.51 -4.67 -10.57
N MET A 105 25.22 -4.85 -10.81
CA MET A 105 24.62 -5.05 -12.12
C MET A 105 24.62 -3.77 -12.98
N ARG A 106 24.81 -2.60 -12.38
CA ARG A 106 24.65 -1.28 -13.02
C ARG A 106 23.28 -1.12 -13.67
N SER A 107 22.22 -1.65 -13.05
CA SER A 107 20.83 -1.58 -13.52
C SER A 107 20.12 -0.34 -12.94
N PRO A 108 19.86 0.72 -13.74
CA PRO A 108 19.15 1.91 -13.22
C PRO A 108 17.78 1.57 -12.66
N GLN A 109 17.07 0.63 -13.30
CA GLN A 109 15.75 0.18 -12.86
C GLN A 109 15.82 -0.47 -11.47
N ASN A 110 16.71 -1.44 -11.28
CA ASN A 110 16.82 -2.16 -10.01
C ASN A 110 17.37 -1.26 -8.89
N ILE A 111 18.26 -0.29 -9.23
CA ILE A 111 18.73 0.73 -8.29
C ILE A 111 17.55 1.62 -7.83
N ALA A 112 16.70 2.06 -8.74
CA ALA A 112 15.53 2.88 -8.42
C ALA A 112 14.55 2.11 -7.53
N GLU A 113 14.27 0.85 -7.84
CA GLU A 113 13.40 -0.02 -7.05
C GLU A 113 13.97 -0.27 -5.64
N ALA A 114 15.25 -0.63 -5.53
CA ALA A 114 15.91 -0.84 -4.23
C ALA A 114 15.90 0.42 -3.35
N LYS A 115 16.03 1.61 -3.95
CA LYS A 115 15.88 2.88 -3.22
C LYS A 115 14.46 3.09 -2.69
N CYS A 116 13.42 2.65 -3.39
CA CYS A 116 12.05 2.66 -2.87
C CYS A 116 11.92 1.75 -1.64
N PHE A 117 12.52 0.55 -1.67
CA PHE A 117 12.55 -0.36 -0.52
C PHE A 117 13.24 0.27 0.69
N ILE A 118 14.40 0.91 0.49
CA ILE A 118 15.12 1.62 1.56
C ILE A 118 14.26 2.73 2.13
N ALA A 119 13.68 3.57 1.28
CA ALA A 119 12.85 4.68 1.73
C ALA A 119 11.64 4.21 2.53
N PHE A 120 11.00 3.12 2.12
CA PHE A 120 9.89 2.53 2.89
C PHE A 120 10.34 2.11 4.30
N THR A 121 11.48 1.45 4.44
CA THR A 121 12.00 1.06 5.76
C THR A 121 12.39 2.26 6.62
N GLN A 122 12.89 3.36 6.00
CA GLN A 122 13.17 4.62 6.66
C GLN A 122 11.87 5.30 7.17
N VAL A 123 10.79 5.29 6.37
CA VAL A 123 9.47 5.77 6.81
C VAL A 123 8.95 4.94 7.98
N ALA A 124 9.06 3.61 7.91
CA ALA A 124 8.63 2.71 8.98
C ALA A 124 9.44 2.93 10.28
N ALA A 125 10.73 3.26 10.16
CA ALA A 125 11.59 3.61 11.29
C ALA A 125 11.38 5.05 11.83
N GLY A 126 10.55 5.87 11.14
CA GLY A 126 10.28 7.26 11.54
C GLY A 126 11.41 8.24 11.20
N ILE A 127 12.36 7.87 10.35
CA ILE A 127 13.46 8.75 9.89
C ILE A 127 13.09 9.42 8.56
N SER A 128 12.11 10.32 8.64
CA SER A 128 11.42 10.91 7.49
C SER A 128 12.32 11.74 6.58
N LEU A 129 13.33 12.41 7.15
CA LEU A 129 14.26 13.24 6.38
C LEU A 129 15.09 12.38 5.41
N GLU A 130 15.63 11.28 5.91
CA GLU A 130 16.39 10.30 5.13
C GLU A 130 15.52 9.67 4.05
N ALA A 131 14.27 9.34 4.38
CA ALA A 131 13.32 8.78 3.42
C ALA A 131 13.05 9.76 2.27
N VAL A 132 12.82 11.05 2.56
CA VAL A 132 12.65 12.09 1.54
C VAL A 132 13.91 12.21 0.68
N ASN A 133 15.08 12.24 1.31
CA ASN A 133 16.36 12.36 0.59
C ASN A 133 16.58 11.16 -0.34
N THR A 134 16.29 9.94 0.14
CA THR A 134 16.39 8.71 -0.68
C THR A 134 15.44 8.78 -1.87
N LEU A 135 14.15 9.08 -1.64
CA LEU A 135 13.12 9.13 -2.70
C LEU A 135 13.42 10.20 -3.76
N ARG A 136 13.99 11.35 -3.37
CA ARG A 136 14.39 12.40 -4.33
C ARG A 136 15.46 11.97 -5.31
N THR A 137 16.24 10.95 -5.00
CA THR A 137 17.25 10.39 -5.91
C THR A 137 16.69 9.36 -6.89
N VAL A 138 15.41 8.99 -6.76
CA VAL A 138 14.74 8.02 -7.63
C VAL A 138 14.26 8.72 -8.89
N ASN A 139 14.66 8.21 -10.06
CA ASN A 139 14.10 8.62 -11.32
C ASN A 139 12.88 7.74 -11.61
N THR A 140 11.68 8.30 -11.52
CA THR A 140 10.41 7.57 -11.70
C THR A 140 10.25 6.96 -13.10
N LYS A 141 11.01 7.41 -14.10
CA LYS A 141 10.99 6.81 -15.44
C LYS A 141 11.67 5.44 -15.50
N ASP A 142 12.52 5.15 -14.53
CA ASP A 142 13.25 3.87 -14.44
C ASP A 142 12.43 2.83 -13.64
N LEU A 143 11.32 3.23 -13.00
CA LEU A 143 10.50 2.34 -12.19
C LEU A 143 9.57 1.47 -13.04
N SER A 144 9.46 0.20 -12.67
CA SER A 144 8.36 -0.66 -13.09
C SER A 144 7.02 -0.14 -12.54
N HIS A 145 5.91 -0.62 -13.08
CA HIS A 145 4.58 -0.23 -12.59
C HIS A 145 4.42 -0.47 -11.08
N ASN A 146 4.83 -1.65 -10.59
CA ASN A 146 4.73 -2.00 -9.18
C ASN A 146 5.65 -1.12 -8.31
N ALA A 147 6.90 -0.91 -8.74
CA ALA A 147 7.83 -0.04 -8.03
C ALA A 147 7.37 1.44 -8.01
N LEU A 148 6.63 1.88 -9.04
CA LEU A 148 6.00 3.20 -9.06
C LEU A 148 4.86 3.29 -8.05
N CYS A 149 4.06 2.23 -7.89
CA CYS A 149 3.06 2.13 -6.82
C CYS A 149 3.72 2.21 -5.44
N ASP A 150 4.82 1.46 -5.22
CA ASP A 150 5.59 1.50 -3.97
C ASP A 150 6.15 2.89 -3.68
N TYR A 151 6.67 3.58 -4.72
CA TYR A 151 7.17 4.95 -4.62
C TYR A 151 6.09 5.93 -4.14
N TYR A 152 4.92 5.94 -4.78
CA TYR A 152 3.83 6.84 -4.38
C TYR A 152 3.23 6.47 -3.03
N SER A 153 3.04 5.18 -2.74
CA SER A 153 2.54 4.72 -1.45
C SER A 153 3.49 5.07 -0.30
N THR A 154 4.81 5.01 -0.54
CA THR A 154 5.82 5.39 0.45
C THR A 154 5.75 6.89 0.76
N TYR A 155 5.63 7.76 -0.25
CA TYR A 155 5.42 9.19 -0.02
C TYR A 155 4.09 9.50 0.68
N PHE A 156 3.01 8.82 0.29
CA PHE A 156 1.71 8.95 0.96
C PHE A 156 1.83 8.61 2.46
N LYS A 157 2.38 7.44 2.78
CA LYS A 157 2.58 7.00 4.17
C LYS A 157 3.51 7.95 4.95
N LEU A 158 4.57 8.44 4.32
CA LEU A 158 5.47 9.43 4.92
C LEU A 158 4.72 10.69 5.36
N TRP A 159 4.00 11.33 4.44
CA TRP A 159 3.31 12.58 4.75
C TRP A 159 2.11 12.38 5.68
N LEU A 160 1.43 11.24 5.60
CA LEU A 160 0.37 10.87 6.56
C LEU A 160 0.95 10.71 7.98
N ASN A 161 2.11 10.06 8.12
CA ASN A 161 2.79 9.93 9.41
C ASN A 161 3.20 11.30 9.97
N GLU A 162 3.75 12.19 9.12
CA GLU A 162 4.11 13.55 9.55
C GLU A 162 2.87 14.38 9.97
N THR A 163 1.74 14.20 9.29
CA THR A 163 0.46 14.81 9.70
C THR A 163 0.08 14.41 11.13
N ASN A 164 0.25 13.14 11.47
CA ASN A 164 -0.11 12.61 12.80
C ASN A 164 0.92 12.98 13.89
N ARG A 165 2.14 13.35 13.52
CA ARG A 165 3.23 13.70 14.48
C ARG A 165 3.21 15.15 14.91
N VAL A 166 2.66 16.07 14.12
CA VAL A 166 2.66 17.50 14.44
C VAL A 166 1.37 17.90 15.16
N ASN A 167 1.50 18.76 16.18
CA ASN A 167 0.37 19.30 16.93
C ASN A 167 -0.09 20.68 16.44
N ASN A 168 0.41 21.15 15.28
CA ASN A 168 0.06 22.44 14.69
C ASN A 168 -0.89 22.20 13.50
N THR A 169 -2.08 22.79 13.56
CA THR A 169 -3.15 22.58 12.56
C THR A 169 -2.79 23.07 11.15
N GLU A 170 -1.98 24.11 11.05
CA GLU A 170 -1.51 24.64 9.76
C GLU A 170 -0.55 23.65 9.08
N PHE A 171 0.44 23.14 9.82
CA PHE A 171 1.35 22.12 9.29
C PHE A 171 0.64 20.79 9.02
N GLN A 172 -0.32 20.40 9.85
CA GLN A 172 -1.15 19.23 9.61
C GLN A 172 -1.88 19.35 8.25
N ALA A 173 -2.49 20.50 7.97
CA ALA A 173 -3.18 20.74 6.71
C ALA A 173 -2.23 20.64 5.50
N ILE A 174 -1.01 21.21 5.62
CA ILE A 174 0.02 21.15 4.57
C ILE A 174 0.46 19.70 4.31
N TYR A 175 0.72 18.92 5.36
CA TYR A 175 1.19 17.54 5.21
C TYR A 175 0.08 16.62 4.71
N TYR A 176 -1.16 16.83 5.18
CA TYR A 176 -2.32 16.11 4.67
C TYR A 176 -2.56 16.38 3.17
N GLN A 177 -2.44 17.64 2.74
CA GLN A 177 -2.52 17.98 1.33
C GLN A 177 -1.44 17.27 0.49
N ARG A 178 -0.20 17.20 1.00
CA ARG A 178 0.89 16.46 0.34
C ARG A 178 0.60 14.97 0.27
N ALA A 179 0.09 14.38 1.37
CA ALA A 179 -0.30 12.98 1.37
C ALA A 179 -1.35 12.70 0.28
N ASN A 180 -2.40 13.52 0.19
CA ASN A 180 -3.44 13.36 -0.81
C ASN A 180 -2.91 13.50 -2.26
N GLN A 181 -1.96 14.39 -2.54
CA GLN A 181 -1.34 14.49 -3.86
C GLN A 181 -0.67 13.17 -4.31
N TYR A 182 0.00 12.48 -3.38
CA TYR A 182 0.61 11.17 -3.67
C TYR A 182 -0.43 10.06 -3.75
N LEU A 183 -1.49 10.11 -2.94
CA LEU A 183 -2.63 9.19 -3.04
C LEU A 183 -3.33 9.33 -4.41
N ASP A 184 -3.58 10.56 -4.87
CA ASP A 184 -4.17 10.82 -6.18
C ASP A 184 -3.28 10.26 -7.31
N SER A 185 -1.96 10.45 -7.19
CA SER A 185 -0.99 9.88 -8.14
C SER A 185 -1.05 8.36 -8.15
N LEU A 186 -1.12 7.73 -6.98
CA LEU A 186 -1.25 6.28 -6.83
C LEU A 186 -2.57 5.78 -7.44
N CYS A 187 -3.70 6.40 -7.10
CA CYS A 187 -5.02 6.06 -7.64
C CYS A 187 -5.10 6.24 -9.16
N SER A 188 -4.30 7.13 -9.74
CA SER A 188 -4.27 7.32 -11.20
C SER A 188 -3.62 6.16 -11.96
N ILE A 189 -2.77 5.38 -11.29
CA ILE A 189 -2.05 4.25 -11.90
C ILE A 189 -2.60 2.88 -11.50
N VAL A 190 -3.25 2.78 -10.34
CA VAL A 190 -3.87 1.52 -9.86
C VAL A 190 -5.33 1.47 -10.26
N LYS A 191 -5.75 0.39 -10.90
CA LYS A 191 -7.16 0.21 -11.27
C LYS A 191 -8.01 -0.11 -10.04
N PRO A 192 -9.24 0.46 -9.90
CA PRO A 192 -10.12 0.16 -8.76
C PRO A 192 -10.48 -1.32 -8.58
N SER A 193 -10.36 -2.13 -9.64
CA SER A 193 -10.59 -3.57 -9.61
C SER A 193 -9.36 -4.40 -9.22
N ALA A 194 -8.19 -3.77 -9.08
CA ALA A 194 -6.98 -4.46 -8.67
C ALA A 194 -7.00 -4.69 -7.15
N PRO A 195 -6.58 -5.88 -6.65
CA PRO A 195 -6.52 -6.15 -5.21
C PRO A 195 -5.68 -5.10 -4.46
N GLU A 196 -4.58 -4.64 -5.06
CA GLU A 196 -3.66 -3.66 -4.49
C GLU A 196 -4.31 -2.29 -4.22
N TYR A 197 -5.43 -1.98 -4.89
CA TYR A 197 -6.17 -0.72 -4.69
C TYR A 197 -6.72 -0.57 -3.27
N TRP A 198 -6.99 -1.67 -2.58
CA TRP A 198 -7.59 -1.69 -1.24
C TRP A 198 -6.57 -1.83 -0.11
N ASP A 199 -5.27 -1.93 -0.45
CA ASP A 199 -4.17 -2.09 0.53
C ASP A 199 -3.60 -0.74 1.03
N PHE A 200 -4.22 0.41 0.66
CA PHE A 200 -3.75 1.79 0.95
C PHE A 200 -4.47 2.49 2.08
#